data_deff1a5d0ee1e4d8bfa25e5e41059bfe
#
_entry.id   deff1a5d0ee1e4d8bfa25e5e41059bfe
#
_cell.length_a   1.000
_cell.length_b   1.000
_cell.length_c   1.000
_cell.angle_alpha   90.00
_cell.angle_beta   90.00
_cell.angle_gamma   90.00
#
_symmetry.space_group_name_H-M   'P 1'
#
loop_
_entity.id
_entity.type
_entity.pdbx_description
1 polymer ?
#
loop_
_entity_poly.entity_id
_entity_poly.type
_entity_poly.pdbx_seq_one_letter_code
_entity_poly.pdbx_strand_id
1 'polypeptide(L)'
;REKATSNICTNQGLLALRTTLYLSLLGKKGLPYIANLCRNKAQYAAKKISELKNYSLPYSNGFIKEFVIKTTHPASEVIQHCSDKGLIINGIDGDENNSLLLIAITEKRTQEEIDLLVHCLGNFN
;
A
#
# COMPACT_ATOMS: atom_id res chain seq x y z
N ARG A 1 18.33 -5.83 -31.69
CA ARG A 1 18.42 -4.52 -31.01
C ARG A 1 19.32 -3.51 -31.69
N GLU A 2 20.42 -3.94 -32.25
CA GLU A 2 21.38 -3.09 -32.95
C GLU A 2 20.77 -2.32 -34.13
N LYS A 3 19.72 -2.85 -34.71
CA LYS A 3 18.99 -2.24 -35.84
C LYS A 3 17.73 -1.49 -35.43
N ALA A 4 17.39 -1.43 -34.15
CA ALA A 4 16.21 -0.72 -33.69
C ALA A 4 16.43 0.78 -33.70
N THR A 5 15.59 1.50 -34.40
CA THR A 5 15.68 2.95 -34.56
C THR A 5 15.26 3.74 -33.34
N SER A 6 14.37 3.22 -32.54
CA SER A 6 13.96 3.81 -31.25
C SER A 6 13.32 2.77 -30.37
N ASN A 7 13.81 2.67 -29.15
CA ASN A 7 13.27 1.82 -28.08
C ASN A 7 12.80 2.64 -26.91
N ILE A 8 12.79 3.94 -27.05
CA ILE A 8 12.41 4.83 -25.98
C ILE A 8 10.91 4.74 -25.81
N CYS A 9 10.48 4.55 -24.59
CA CYS A 9 9.07 4.53 -24.24
C CYS A 9 8.41 5.84 -24.71
N THR A 10 7.45 5.70 -25.56
CA THR A 10 6.74 6.84 -26.15
C THR A 10 5.57 7.31 -25.27
N ASN A 11 5.36 6.70 -24.11
CA ASN A 11 4.21 6.98 -23.25
C ASN A 11 4.39 8.19 -22.34
N GLN A 12 5.59 8.78 -22.23
CA GLN A 12 5.84 9.93 -21.36
C GLN A 12 4.92 11.11 -21.68
N GLY A 13 4.74 11.42 -22.96
CA GLY A 13 3.84 12.49 -23.40
C GLY A 13 2.38 12.22 -23.01
N LEU A 14 1.92 11.00 -23.18
CA LEU A 14 0.57 10.59 -22.80
C LEU A 14 0.40 10.62 -21.27
N LEU A 15 1.38 10.15 -20.51
CA LEU A 15 1.35 10.19 -19.06
C LEU A 15 1.41 11.63 -18.53
N ALA A 16 2.19 12.51 -19.15
CA ALA A 16 2.21 13.93 -18.81
C ALA A 16 0.85 14.59 -19.06
N LEU A 17 0.22 14.32 -20.21
CA LEU A 17 -1.13 14.78 -20.49
C LEU A 17 -2.15 14.28 -19.46
N ARG A 18 -2.11 12.99 -19.15
CA ARG A 18 -2.99 12.40 -18.13
C ARG A 18 -2.80 13.05 -16.77
N THR A 19 -1.56 13.29 -16.36
CA THR A 19 -1.23 13.98 -15.10
C THR A 19 -1.76 15.40 -15.10
N THR A 20 -1.58 16.14 -16.20
CA THR A 20 -2.08 17.52 -16.34
C THR A 20 -3.60 17.56 -16.22
N LEU A 21 -4.32 16.67 -16.90
CA LEU A 21 -5.78 16.57 -16.81
C LEU A 21 -6.22 16.22 -15.38
N TYR A 22 -5.57 15.25 -14.75
CA TYR A 22 -5.87 14.85 -13.38
C TYR A 22 -5.70 16.00 -12.39
N LEU A 23 -4.56 16.70 -12.44
CA LEU A 23 -4.29 17.83 -11.56
C LEU A 23 -5.25 19.00 -11.82
N SER A 24 -5.62 19.24 -13.08
CA SER A 24 -6.59 20.28 -13.45
C SER A 24 -7.97 19.97 -12.89
N LEU A 25 -8.41 18.70 -12.93
CA LEU A 25 -9.68 18.26 -12.37
C LEU A 25 -9.72 18.37 -10.85
N LEU A 26 -8.63 18.02 -10.18
CA LEU A 26 -8.51 18.13 -8.72
C LEU A 26 -8.50 19.58 -8.25
N GLY A 27 -7.89 20.46 -9.01
CA GLY A 27 -7.72 21.85 -8.67
C GLY A 27 -6.90 22.08 -7.40
N LYS A 28 -6.87 23.32 -6.95
CA LYS A 28 -6.03 23.75 -5.83
C LYS A 28 -6.28 23.01 -4.51
N LYS A 29 -7.52 22.59 -4.27
CA LYS A 29 -7.92 21.93 -3.01
C LYS A 29 -7.93 20.39 -3.10
N GLY A 30 -8.07 19.83 -4.29
CA GLY A 30 -8.25 18.39 -4.47
C GLY A 30 -7.01 17.58 -4.13
N LEU A 31 -5.82 18.03 -4.51
CA LEU A 31 -4.59 17.32 -4.23
C LEU A 31 -4.29 17.20 -2.72
N PRO A 32 -4.34 18.29 -1.92
CA PRO A 32 -4.22 18.19 -0.46
C PRO A 32 -5.32 17.34 0.18
N TYR A 33 -6.55 17.42 -0.34
CA TYR A 33 -7.66 16.61 0.16
C TYR A 33 -7.39 15.10 -0.01
N ILE A 34 -6.97 14.67 -1.22
CA ILE A 34 -6.65 13.27 -1.48
C ILE A 34 -5.47 12.80 -0.63
N ALA A 35 -4.42 13.60 -0.49
CA ALA A 35 -3.27 13.27 0.34
C ALA A 35 -3.68 13.04 1.82
N ASN A 36 -4.51 13.91 2.36
CA ASN A 36 -5.03 13.76 3.71
C ASN A 36 -5.95 12.55 3.86
N LEU A 37 -6.78 12.27 2.84
CA LEU A 37 -7.64 11.09 2.84
C LEU A 37 -6.82 9.79 2.87
N CYS A 38 -5.79 9.68 2.03
CA CYS A 38 -4.86 8.55 2.05
C CYS A 38 -4.21 8.40 3.42
N ARG A 39 -3.66 9.50 3.96
CA ARG A 39 -2.99 9.51 5.27
C ARG A 39 -3.92 9.04 6.38
N ASN A 40 -5.14 9.56 6.45
CA ASN A 40 -6.09 9.19 7.49
C ASN A 40 -6.47 7.71 7.41
N LYS A 41 -6.71 7.19 6.22
CA LYS A 41 -7.02 5.77 6.00
C LYS A 41 -5.84 4.86 6.34
N ALA A 42 -4.63 5.23 5.93
CA ALA A 42 -3.43 4.47 6.26
C ALA A 42 -3.14 4.48 7.77
N GLN A 43 -3.33 5.61 8.45
CA GLN A 43 -3.19 5.70 9.90
C GLN A 43 -4.25 4.87 10.63
N TYR A 44 -5.50 4.88 10.14
CA TYR A 44 -6.55 4.02 10.67
C TYR A 44 -6.18 2.54 10.58
N ALA A 45 -5.76 2.08 9.39
CA ALA A 45 -5.32 0.71 9.17
C ALA A 45 -4.13 0.33 10.06
N ALA A 46 -3.11 1.16 10.10
CA ALA A 46 -1.92 0.94 10.92
C ALA A 46 -2.24 0.83 12.40
N LYS A 47 -3.11 1.72 12.93
CA LYS A 47 -3.57 1.66 14.31
C LYS A 47 -4.29 0.34 14.59
N LYS A 48 -5.25 -0.05 13.75
CA LYS A 48 -6.01 -1.30 13.92
C LYS A 48 -5.12 -2.54 13.87
N ILE A 49 -4.15 -2.57 12.95
CA ILE A 49 -3.21 -3.68 12.85
C ILE A 49 -2.28 -3.74 14.07
N SER A 50 -1.84 -2.59 14.60
CA SER A 50 -0.99 -2.55 15.79
C SER A 50 -1.69 -3.01 17.09
N GLU A 51 -3.02 -3.07 17.10
CA GLU A 51 -3.81 -3.61 18.20
C GLU A 51 -3.85 -5.16 18.17
N LEU A 52 -3.43 -5.79 17.06
CA LEU A 52 -3.36 -7.26 16.93
C LEU A 52 -2.09 -7.79 17.59
N LYS A 53 -2.23 -8.89 18.32
CA LYS A 53 -1.17 -9.47 19.16
C LYS A 53 0.12 -9.82 18.41
N ASN A 54 -0.01 -10.30 17.16
CA ASN A 54 1.10 -10.84 16.38
C ASN A 54 1.75 -9.79 15.44
N TYR A 55 1.32 -8.51 15.52
CA TYR A 55 1.77 -7.47 14.61
C TYR A 55 2.26 -6.24 15.36
N SER A 56 3.25 -5.57 14.80
CA SER A 56 3.79 -4.30 15.33
C SER A 56 4.17 -3.35 14.21
N LEU A 57 4.32 -2.08 14.53
CA LEU A 57 4.74 -1.03 13.60
C LEU A 57 6.20 -0.66 13.89
N PRO A 58 7.20 -1.18 13.15
CA PRO A 58 8.60 -0.85 13.35
C PRO A 58 8.90 0.62 12.99
N TYR A 59 8.12 1.21 12.10
CA TYR A 59 8.21 2.61 11.68
C TYR A 59 6.86 3.29 11.86
N SER A 60 6.65 3.92 13.01
CA SER A 60 5.34 4.46 13.40
C SER A 60 5.04 5.86 12.86
N ASN A 61 6.03 6.58 12.31
CA ASN A 61 5.88 7.98 11.91
C ASN A 61 6.24 8.21 10.43
N GLY A 62 5.59 9.22 9.84
CA GLY A 62 6.01 9.79 8.56
C GLY A 62 5.45 9.16 7.30
N PHE A 63 4.56 8.18 7.39
CA PHE A 63 3.93 7.59 6.22
C PHE A 63 2.63 8.29 5.79
N ILE A 64 2.31 8.20 4.51
CA ILE A 64 1.08 8.78 3.91
C ILE A 64 0.16 7.68 3.39
N LYS A 65 0.68 6.74 2.59
CA LYS A 65 -0.09 5.66 1.95
C LYS A 65 0.44 4.28 2.30
N GLU A 66 1.76 4.20 2.45
CA GLU A 66 2.48 2.94 2.59
C GLU A 66 3.15 2.90 3.95
N PHE A 67 3.01 1.78 4.62
CA PHE A 67 3.65 1.54 5.92
C PHE A 67 4.04 0.07 6.05
N VAL A 68 5.04 -0.15 6.89
CA VAL A 68 5.57 -1.47 7.17
C VAL A 68 5.00 -1.98 8.48
N ILE A 69 4.56 -3.22 8.48
CA ILE A 69 4.24 -3.96 9.69
C ILE A 69 5.23 -5.11 9.88
N LYS A 70 5.53 -5.42 11.11
CA LYS A 70 6.30 -6.60 11.49
C LYS A 70 5.36 -7.65 12.05
N THR A 71 5.49 -8.88 11.56
CA THR A 71 4.72 -10.05 12.01
C THR A 71 5.61 -11.01 12.80
N THR A 72 5.02 -11.79 13.71
CA THR A 72 5.69 -12.89 14.42
C THR A 72 5.69 -14.19 13.62
N HIS A 73 4.90 -14.26 12.55
CA HIS A 73 4.82 -15.38 11.63
C HIS A 73 5.70 -15.14 10.39
N PRO A 74 6.05 -16.18 9.61
CA PRO A 74 6.70 -15.97 8.33
C PRO A 74 5.84 -15.10 7.41
N ALA A 75 6.41 -14.00 6.89
CA ALA A 75 5.67 -13.05 6.05
C ALA A 75 5.09 -13.72 4.80
N SER A 76 5.81 -14.70 4.23
CA SER A 76 5.34 -15.49 3.08
C SER A 76 4.04 -16.23 3.34
N GLU A 77 3.84 -16.77 4.54
CA GLU A 77 2.62 -17.49 4.92
C GLU A 77 1.45 -16.51 5.12
N VAL A 78 1.72 -15.35 5.72
CA VAL A 78 0.70 -14.28 5.88
C VAL A 78 0.26 -13.74 4.53
N ILE A 79 1.21 -13.54 3.60
CA ILE A 79 0.92 -13.11 2.22
C ILE A 79 0.01 -14.12 1.52
N GLN A 80 0.36 -15.41 1.60
CA GLN A 80 -0.45 -16.46 0.98
C GLN A 80 -1.88 -16.50 1.56
N HIS A 81 -2.00 -16.44 2.88
CA HIS A 81 -3.30 -16.40 3.57
C HIS A 81 -4.17 -15.19 3.14
N CYS A 82 -3.56 -14.01 3.00
CA CYS A 82 -4.27 -12.83 2.50
C CYS A 82 -4.66 -13.00 1.02
N SER A 83 -3.76 -13.54 0.20
CA SER A 83 -3.99 -13.80 -1.22
C SER A 83 -5.16 -14.75 -1.45
N ASP A 84 -5.29 -15.80 -0.67
CA ASP A 84 -6.40 -16.76 -0.72
C ASP A 84 -7.76 -16.12 -0.43
N LYS A 85 -7.74 -14.96 0.25
CA LYS A 85 -8.93 -14.13 0.53
C LYS A 85 -9.09 -12.95 -0.43
N GLY A 86 -8.29 -12.90 -1.49
CA GLY A 86 -8.33 -11.83 -2.49
C GLY A 86 -7.68 -10.51 -2.05
N LEU A 87 -6.89 -10.53 -0.98
CA LEU A 87 -6.15 -9.38 -0.47
C LEU A 87 -4.68 -9.46 -0.89
N ILE A 88 -4.18 -8.43 -1.56
CA ILE A 88 -2.80 -8.37 -2.03
C ILE A 88 -1.99 -7.50 -1.07
N ILE A 89 -1.03 -8.12 -0.41
CA ILE A 89 0.00 -7.48 0.39
C ILE A 89 1.37 -8.01 -0.05
N ASN A 90 2.44 -7.27 0.23
CA ASN A 90 3.78 -7.67 -0.20
C ASN A 90 4.73 -7.83 0.99
N GLY A 91 5.71 -8.69 0.83
CA GLY A 91 6.90 -8.71 1.67
C GLY A 91 7.87 -7.58 1.30
N ILE A 92 8.94 -7.45 2.05
CA ILE A 92 10.01 -6.49 1.78
C ILE A 92 11.24 -7.24 1.28
N ASP A 93 11.75 -6.84 0.11
CA ASP A 93 12.96 -7.41 -0.45
C ASP A 93 14.15 -7.16 0.48
N GLY A 94 14.95 -8.20 0.69
CA GLY A 94 16.10 -8.14 1.60
C GLY A 94 15.76 -8.31 3.09
N ASP A 95 14.51 -8.62 3.44
CA ASP A 95 14.15 -9.04 4.80
C ASP A 95 14.57 -10.50 5.05
N GLU A 96 15.79 -10.68 5.53
CA GLU A 96 16.35 -12.01 5.84
C GLU A 96 15.53 -12.78 6.88
N ASN A 97 14.79 -12.08 7.74
CA ASN A 97 13.99 -12.69 8.79
C ASN A 97 12.58 -13.07 8.31
N ASN A 98 12.21 -12.74 7.07
CA ASN A 98 10.87 -12.98 6.52
C ASN A 98 9.75 -12.57 7.49
N SER A 99 9.83 -11.36 8.03
CA SER A 99 8.95 -10.87 9.09
C SER A 99 8.31 -9.51 8.79
N LEU A 100 8.68 -8.87 7.67
CA LEU A 100 8.21 -7.54 7.31
C LEU A 100 7.23 -7.61 6.14
N LEU A 101 6.13 -6.88 6.29
CA LEU A 101 5.08 -6.76 5.28
C LEU A 101 4.86 -5.28 4.93
N LEU A 102 4.72 -4.99 3.65
CA LEU A 102 4.37 -3.68 3.13
C LEU A 102 2.85 -3.61 2.89
N ILE A 103 2.21 -2.66 3.52
CA ILE A 103 0.78 -2.37 3.36
C ILE A 103 0.62 -1.04 2.64
N ALA A 104 -0.20 -1.01 1.58
CA ALA A 104 -0.52 0.20 0.82
C ALA A 104 -2.03 0.50 0.89
N ILE A 105 -2.38 1.65 1.45
CA ILE A 105 -3.76 2.12 1.58
C ILE A 105 -3.90 3.46 0.85
N THR A 106 -4.73 3.48 -0.19
CA THR A 106 -4.99 4.70 -0.96
C THR A 106 -6.39 5.27 -0.66
N GLU A 107 -6.69 6.42 -1.25
CA GLU A 107 -8.02 7.05 -1.19
C GLU A 107 -9.15 6.13 -1.66
N LYS A 108 -8.84 5.18 -2.55
CA LYS A 108 -9.83 4.27 -3.14
C LYS A 108 -10.33 3.20 -2.18
N ARG A 109 -9.56 2.88 -1.15
CA ARG A 109 -9.99 1.84 -0.20
C ARG A 109 -11.13 2.32 0.66
N THR A 110 -12.17 1.49 0.80
CA THR A 110 -13.27 1.76 1.74
C THR A 110 -12.86 1.35 3.16
N GLN A 111 -13.64 1.78 4.13
CA GLN A 111 -13.39 1.36 5.52
C GLN A 111 -13.61 -0.14 5.69
N GLU A 112 -14.64 -0.68 5.03
CA GLU A 112 -14.98 -2.11 5.06
C GLU A 112 -13.84 -2.96 4.48
N GLU A 113 -13.20 -2.49 3.39
CA GLU A 113 -12.04 -3.18 2.82
C GLU A 113 -10.83 -3.17 3.77
N ILE A 114 -10.62 -2.06 4.49
CA ILE A 114 -9.56 -1.96 5.49
C ILE A 114 -9.86 -2.88 6.68
N ASP A 115 -11.09 -2.88 7.16
CA ASP A 115 -11.53 -3.73 8.27
C ASP A 115 -11.46 -5.22 7.88
N LEU A 116 -11.73 -5.57 6.62
CA LEU A 116 -11.54 -6.91 6.08
C LEU A 116 -10.05 -7.33 6.13
N LEU A 117 -9.13 -6.45 5.77
CA LEU A 117 -7.69 -6.71 5.89
C LEU A 117 -7.29 -6.95 7.35
N VAL A 118 -7.74 -6.08 8.26
CA VAL A 118 -7.47 -6.22 9.70
C VAL A 118 -8.00 -7.54 10.24
N HIS A 119 -9.23 -7.91 9.86
CA HIS A 119 -9.84 -9.18 10.25
C HIS A 119 -9.08 -10.39 9.67
N CYS A 120 -8.64 -10.30 8.42
CA CYS A 120 -7.83 -11.33 7.77
C CYS A 120 -6.53 -11.58 8.54
N LEU A 121 -5.80 -10.51 8.86
CA LEU A 121 -4.55 -10.57 9.62
C LEU A 121 -4.78 -11.09 11.05
N GLY A 122 -5.86 -10.68 11.71
CA GLY A 122 -6.19 -11.08 13.07
C GLY A 122 -6.58 -12.55 13.21
N ASN A 123 -7.05 -13.18 12.14
CA ASN A 123 -7.45 -14.60 12.12
C ASN A 123 -6.33 -15.54 11.63
N PHE A 124 -5.16 -15.02 11.37
CA PHE A 124 -3.98 -15.81 11.03
C PHE A 124 -3.29 -16.26 12.34
N ASN A 125 -3.34 -17.57 12.61
CA ASN A 125 -2.78 -18.22 13.80
C ASN A 125 -1.66 -19.19 13.42
#